data_322cc3ff8c717493f8b1a825e4228f9b
#
_entry.id   322cc3ff8c717493f8b1a825e4228f9b
#
_cell.length_a   1.000
_cell.length_b   1.000
_cell.length_c   1.000
_cell.angle_alpha   90.00
_cell.angle_beta   90.00
_cell.angle_gamma   90.00
#
_symmetry.space_group_name_H-M   'P 1'
#
loop_
_entity.id
_entity.type
_entity.pdbx_description
1 polymer ?
#
loop_
_entity_poly.entity_id
_entity_poly.type
_entity_poly.pdbx_seq_one_letter_code
_entity_poly.pdbx_strand_id
1 'polypeptide(L)'
;MNVHFIAIGGAAMHNLAIALHNKGYQVTGSDDTIFNPSKSRLETKGLLPESFGWFPEKISSSLDAIVLGMHAKADNPELLKAQELGLKIYSYPEFLYEQSKNKTRVVIGGSHGKTTITSMILHVMHYHDRDVDYMVGAQLEGFDVMVKLTEDNDFIVLEGDEYLSSPIDRRPKFHLYKPNIALLSGIAWDHINVFPTYDNYVEQFKIFVDSIVNGGSITYNAEDAEVARVVEASENTIRKLPYNTPEYTVEHGETLLETPEGPLPIEIFGKHNLNNLAGAKWICQHMGIDEDDFYEAIATFKGASKRLEKIAESKTSVAYKDFAHSPSKVSATTQAVKAQYEDKTLIACLELHTYSSLNAEFLKEYKGALDAADVAVVFYSPDAVEIKKLDAVSHEQIAHAFERNDLIIYNNSEEFKTFLFSQDFNNKALLLMSSGNYGGLDFDAVKGLLR
;
A
#
# COMPACT_ATOMS: atom_id res chain seq x y z
N MET A 1 -10.57 28.90 -0.44
CA MET A 1 -10.89 28.32 0.88
C MET A 1 -9.68 28.43 1.79
N ASN A 2 -9.93 28.70 3.09
CA ASN A 2 -8.92 28.70 4.14
C ASN A 2 -9.02 27.39 4.91
N VAL A 3 -8.01 26.55 4.84
CA VAL A 3 -8.01 25.20 5.42
C VAL A 3 -6.85 25.05 6.40
N HIS A 4 -7.17 24.59 7.60
CA HIS A 4 -6.15 24.29 8.61
C HIS A 4 -6.02 22.79 8.87
N PHE A 5 -4.78 22.31 8.91
CA PHE A 5 -4.44 20.91 9.13
C PHE A 5 -3.97 20.68 10.57
N ILE A 6 -4.67 19.85 11.32
CA ILE A 6 -4.20 19.35 12.62
C ILE A 6 -3.43 18.05 12.36
N ALA A 7 -2.16 17.99 12.72
CA ALA A 7 -1.17 16.96 12.37
C ALA A 7 -0.78 16.98 10.86
N ILE A 8 -0.36 18.15 10.37
CA ILE A 8 0.00 18.37 8.95
C ILE A 8 1.20 17.51 8.49
N GLY A 9 2.09 17.11 9.38
CA GLY A 9 3.32 16.35 9.07
C GLY A 9 3.08 14.88 8.72
N GLY A 10 1.88 14.35 8.95
CA GLY A 10 1.54 12.97 8.60
C GLY A 10 1.75 12.67 7.11
N ALA A 11 2.10 11.40 6.77
CA ALA A 11 2.44 11.01 5.39
C ALA A 11 1.33 11.34 4.38
N ALA A 12 0.07 11.06 4.69
CA ALA A 12 -1.07 11.42 3.85
C ALA A 12 -1.41 12.93 3.95
N MET A 13 -1.31 13.49 5.15
CA MET A 13 -1.74 14.85 5.45
C MET A 13 -0.92 15.90 4.71
N HIS A 14 0.42 15.81 4.74
CA HIS A 14 1.27 16.80 4.06
C HIS A 14 1.08 16.76 2.53
N ASN A 15 0.82 15.59 1.94
CA ASN A 15 0.56 15.49 0.51
C ASN A 15 -0.77 16.13 0.11
N LEU A 16 -1.83 15.95 0.93
CA LEU A 16 -3.10 16.64 0.73
C LEU A 16 -2.96 18.16 0.92
N ALA A 17 -2.22 18.60 1.94
CA ALA A 17 -1.97 20.03 2.18
C ALA A 17 -1.27 20.68 0.98
N ILE A 18 -0.26 20.02 0.40
CA ILE A 18 0.44 20.47 -0.80
C ILE A 18 -0.51 20.47 -2.01
N ALA A 19 -1.33 19.46 -2.20
CA ALA A 19 -2.30 19.40 -3.30
C ALA A 19 -3.32 20.54 -3.24
N LEU A 20 -3.83 20.86 -2.06
CA LEU A 20 -4.75 21.98 -1.87
C LEU A 20 -4.06 23.34 -2.08
N HIS A 21 -2.82 23.47 -1.62
CA HIS A 21 -2.02 24.67 -1.89
C HIS A 21 -1.80 24.88 -3.39
N ASN A 22 -1.42 23.82 -4.11
CA ASN A 22 -1.28 23.87 -5.56
C ASN A 22 -2.60 24.19 -6.27
N LYS A 23 -3.75 23.82 -5.70
CA LYS A 23 -5.10 24.15 -6.15
C LYS A 23 -5.51 25.61 -5.82
N GLY A 24 -4.66 26.37 -5.11
CA GLY A 24 -4.88 27.77 -4.77
C GLY A 24 -5.61 28.02 -3.44
N TYR A 25 -5.70 27.00 -2.56
CA TYR A 25 -6.26 27.19 -1.22
C TYR A 25 -5.22 27.85 -0.30
N GLN A 26 -5.71 28.63 0.67
CA GLN A 26 -4.88 29.11 1.79
C GLN A 26 -4.78 27.98 2.81
N VAL A 27 -3.60 27.37 2.89
CA VAL A 27 -3.36 26.22 3.75
C VAL A 27 -2.45 26.61 4.90
N THR A 28 -2.87 26.26 6.11
CA THR A 28 -2.07 26.36 7.34
C THR A 28 -2.11 25.01 8.07
N GLY A 29 -1.25 24.82 9.05
CA GLY A 29 -1.30 23.62 9.87
C GLY A 29 -0.41 23.68 11.10
N SER A 30 -0.58 22.68 11.94
CA SER A 30 0.22 22.45 13.14
C SER A 30 0.56 20.97 13.29
N ASP A 31 1.68 20.69 13.96
CA ASP A 31 2.09 19.34 14.34
C ASP A 31 3.07 19.45 15.52
N ASP A 32 3.12 18.42 16.37
CA ASP A 32 4.07 18.37 17.49
C ASP A 32 5.48 18.00 17.03
N THR A 33 5.60 17.23 15.95
CA THR A 33 6.88 16.84 15.37
C THR A 33 6.72 16.48 13.89
N ILE A 34 7.58 17.00 13.03
CA ILE A 34 7.56 16.67 11.59
C ILE A 34 8.91 16.13 11.16
N PHE A 35 8.92 14.94 10.59
CA PHE A 35 10.12 14.26 10.08
C PHE A 35 10.21 14.35 8.55
N ASN A 36 11.40 14.09 8.01
CA ASN A 36 11.55 13.91 6.58
C ASN A 36 10.90 12.58 6.12
N PRO A 37 10.32 12.56 4.90
CA PRO A 37 10.34 13.59 3.86
C PRO A 37 9.28 14.70 4.00
N SER A 38 8.30 14.57 4.91
CA SER A 38 7.20 15.55 5.05
C SER A 38 7.74 16.96 5.34
N LYS A 39 8.75 17.04 6.22
CA LYS A 39 9.36 18.33 6.61
C LYS A 39 9.89 19.11 5.40
N SER A 40 10.79 18.50 4.64
CA SER A 40 11.41 19.15 3.48
C SER A 40 10.39 19.48 2.38
N ARG A 41 9.37 18.64 2.17
CA ARG A 41 8.31 18.89 1.20
C ARG A 41 7.43 20.07 1.57
N LEU A 42 7.02 20.18 2.84
CA LEU A 42 6.26 21.32 3.35
C LEU A 42 7.09 22.60 3.30
N GLU A 43 8.37 22.53 3.67
CA GLU A 43 9.30 23.66 3.62
C GLU A 43 9.44 24.22 2.20
N THR A 44 9.64 23.34 1.20
CA THR A 44 9.74 23.72 -0.22
C THR A 44 8.51 24.47 -0.73
N LYS A 45 7.33 24.21 -0.15
CA LYS A 45 6.05 24.86 -0.50
C LYS A 45 5.68 26.03 0.40
N GLY A 46 6.52 26.39 1.39
CA GLY A 46 6.20 27.44 2.36
C GLY A 46 5.05 27.07 3.31
N LEU A 47 4.80 25.77 3.52
CA LEU A 47 3.73 25.24 4.36
C LEU A 47 4.24 24.67 5.70
N LEU A 48 5.57 24.65 5.91
CA LEU A 48 6.13 24.17 7.16
C LEU A 48 5.75 25.13 8.28
N PRO A 49 5.15 24.66 9.41
CA PRO A 49 4.88 25.51 10.56
C PRO A 49 6.18 26.15 11.11
N GLU A 50 6.10 27.42 11.48
CA GLU A 50 7.24 28.17 12.06
C GLU A 50 7.74 27.55 13.39
N SER A 51 6.81 26.94 14.14
CA SER A 51 7.09 26.23 15.39
C SER A 51 6.25 24.97 15.48
N PHE A 52 6.79 23.94 16.17
CA PHE A 52 6.08 22.71 16.43
C PHE A 52 5.29 22.80 17.73
N GLY A 53 4.13 22.18 17.74
CA GLY A 53 3.15 22.21 18.84
C GLY A 53 1.73 22.42 18.34
N TRP A 54 0.83 22.64 19.30
CA TRP A 54 -0.60 22.85 19.07
C TRP A 54 -0.97 24.25 19.52
N PHE A 55 -1.60 25.05 18.66
CA PHE A 55 -1.82 26.47 18.80
C PHE A 55 -3.31 26.83 18.60
N PRO A 56 -4.16 26.71 19.65
CA PRO A 56 -5.60 27.03 19.55
C PRO A 56 -5.92 28.42 19.01
N GLU A 57 -5.00 29.37 19.17
CA GLU A 57 -5.12 30.73 18.65
C GLU A 57 -5.08 30.81 17.12
N LYS A 58 -4.58 29.81 16.44
CA LYS A 58 -4.64 29.70 14.98
C LYS A 58 -6.03 29.29 14.47
N ILE A 59 -6.88 28.77 15.37
CA ILE A 59 -8.23 28.31 15.03
C ILE A 59 -9.21 29.45 15.23
N SER A 60 -9.75 29.93 14.12
CA SER A 60 -10.68 31.07 14.11
C SER A 60 -11.85 30.85 13.15
N SER A 61 -12.90 31.63 13.27
CA SER A 61 -14.10 31.58 12.41
C SER A 61 -13.84 31.97 10.95
N SER A 62 -12.63 32.43 10.62
CA SER A 62 -12.22 32.69 9.22
C SER A 62 -11.79 31.44 8.47
N LEU A 63 -11.64 30.29 9.15
CA LEU A 63 -11.34 29.02 8.54
C LEU A 63 -12.61 28.39 7.97
N ASP A 64 -12.53 27.94 6.72
CA ASP A 64 -13.63 27.24 6.03
C ASP A 64 -13.70 25.76 6.41
N ALA A 65 -12.55 25.15 6.73
CA ALA A 65 -12.46 23.74 7.09
C ALA A 65 -11.24 23.43 7.96
N ILE A 66 -11.39 22.41 8.79
CA ILE A 66 -10.31 21.74 9.53
C ILE A 66 -10.14 20.34 8.96
N VAL A 67 -8.90 19.93 8.67
CA VAL A 67 -8.58 18.53 8.31
C VAL A 67 -7.80 17.90 9.46
N LEU A 68 -8.39 16.86 10.06
CA LEU A 68 -7.87 16.19 11.26
C LEU A 68 -7.07 14.95 10.88
N GLY A 69 -5.78 14.95 11.21
CA GLY A 69 -4.89 13.81 11.02
C GLY A 69 -5.03 12.77 12.14
N MET A 70 -4.72 11.50 11.79
CA MET A 70 -4.82 10.35 12.70
C MET A 70 -3.92 10.44 13.94
N HIS A 71 -2.81 11.21 13.87
CA HIS A 71 -1.85 11.37 14.97
C HIS A 71 -2.32 12.32 16.05
N ALA A 72 -3.26 13.21 15.73
CA ALA A 72 -3.88 14.07 16.73
C ALA A 72 -4.75 13.21 17.67
N LYS A 73 -4.69 13.52 18.95
CA LYS A 73 -5.55 12.87 19.94
C LYS A 73 -6.92 13.56 19.99
N ALA A 74 -7.93 12.87 20.54
CA ALA A 74 -9.27 13.41 20.69
C ALA A 74 -9.34 14.64 21.64
N ASP A 75 -8.35 14.80 22.51
CA ASP A 75 -8.18 15.93 23.43
C ASP A 75 -7.24 17.03 22.90
N ASN A 76 -6.89 16.99 21.61
CA ASN A 76 -6.04 18.01 20.99
C ASN A 76 -6.63 19.41 21.14
N PRO A 77 -5.87 20.42 21.64
CA PRO A 77 -6.42 21.74 21.95
C PRO A 77 -6.93 22.51 20.72
N GLU A 78 -6.35 22.32 19.54
CA GLU A 78 -6.86 22.91 18.29
C GLU A 78 -8.18 22.27 17.86
N LEU A 79 -8.30 20.93 18.01
CA LEU A 79 -9.53 20.20 17.75
C LEU A 79 -10.65 20.67 18.67
N LEU A 80 -10.39 20.78 19.96
CA LEU A 80 -11.37 21.29 20.94
C LEU A 80 -11.82 22.73 20.61
N LYS A 81 -10.88 23.57 20.20
CA LYS A 81 -11.19 24.95 19.78
C LYS A 81 -12.03 24.98 18.50
N ALA A 82 -11.73 24.12 17.53
CA ALA A 82 -12.53 23.99 16.30
C ALA A 82 -13.98 23.55 16.61
N GLN A 83 -14.14 22.59 17.52
CA GLN A 83 -15.46 22.14 18.00
C GLN A 83 -16.23 23.25 18.74
N GLU A 84 -15.54 24.00 19.61
CA GLU A 84 -16.14 25.18 20.33
C GLU A 84 -16.69 26.22 19.36
N LEU A 85 -15.95 26.47 18.25
CA LEU A 85 -16.34 27.43 17.22
C LEU A 85 -17.34 26.88 16.21
N GLY A 86 -17.73 25.61 16.30
CA GLY A 86 -18.65 24.96 15.36
C GLY A 86 -18.09 24.87 13.91
N LEU A 87 -16.77 24.82 13.74
CA LEU A 87 -16.14 24.70 12.42
C LEU A 87 -16.39 23.34 11.82
N LYS A 88 -16.36 23.25 10.50
CA LYS A 88 -16.41 21.96 9.79
C LYS A 88 -15.10 21.22 9.98
N ILE A 89 -15.15 20.07 10.61
CA ILE A 89 -14.01 19.19 10.86
C ILE A 89 -14.18 17.95 9.98
N TYR A 90 -13.19 17.68 9.17
CA TYR A 90 -13.13 16.53 8.28
C TYR A 90 -11.98 15.63 8.66
N SER A 91 -12.18 14.33 8.56
CA SER A 91 -11.05 13.39 8.40
C SER A 91 -10.42 13.57 7.02
N TYR A 92 -9.19 13.05 6.85
CA TYR A 92 -8.51 13.05 5.55
C TYR A 92 -9.38 12.47 4.41
N PRO A 93 -10.00 11.27 4.55
CA PRO A 93 -10.80 10.72 3.47
C PRO A 93 -12.13 11.47 3.24
N GLU A 94 -12.75 12.05 4.28
CA GLU A 94 -13.94 12.88 4.11
C GLU A 94 -13.61 14.13 3.29
N PHE A 95 -12.45 14.75 3.54
CA PHE A 95 -12.06 15.92 2.77
C PHE A 95 -11.73 15.58 1.31
N LEU A 96 -11.09 14.43 1.05
CA LEU A 96 -10.90 13.91 -0.31
C LEU A 96 -12.24 13.66 -1.03
N TYR A 97 -13.22 13.11 -0.32
CA TYR A 97 -14.57 12.96 -0.88
C TYR A 97 -15.17 14.31 -1.25
N GLU A 98 -15.10 15.31 -0.35
CA GLU A 98 -15.62 16.68 -0.64
C GLU A 98 -14.94 17.30 -1.87
N GLN A 99 -13.63 17.07 -2.05
CA GLN A 99 -12.88 17.54 -3.23
C GLN A 99 -13.23 16.79 -4.52
N SER A 100 -13.82 15.61 -4.41
CA SER A 100 -14.07 14.69 -5.54
C SER A 100 -15.54 14.33 -5.76
N LYS A 101 -16.46 14.88 -4.99
CA LYS A 101 -17.88 14.49 -5.06
C LYS A 101 -18.55 14.71 -6.43
N ASN A 102 -18.03 15.63 -7.23
CA ASN A 102 -18.49 15.93 -8.59
C ASN A 102 -17.69 15.18 -9.66
N LYS A 103 -16.76 14.30 -9.27
CA LYS A 103 -15.92 13.51 -10.18
C LYS A 103 -16.34 12.04 -10.15
N THR A 104 -15.97 11.29 -11.17
CA THR A 104 -16.03 9.83 -11.15
C THR A 104 -14.93 9.29 -10.25
N ARG A 105 -15.31 8.79 -9.08
CA ARG A 105 -14.39 8.22 -8.09
C ARG A 105 -14.15 6.76 -8.39
N VAL A 106 -12.89 6.46 -8.72
CA VAL A 106 -12.36 5.10 -8.93
C VAL A 106 -11.62 4.70 -7.67
N VAL A 107 -12.10 3.71 -6.93
CA VAL A 107 -11.52 3.32 -5.64
C VAL A 107 -10.99 1.91 -5.69
N ILE A 108 -9.70 1.76 -5.42
CA ILE A 108 -8.98 0.49 -5.44
C ILE A 108 -8.86 -0.06 -4.01
N GLY A 109 -9.74 -0.96 -3.64
CA GLY A 109 -9.80 -1.62 -2.32
C GLY A 109 -9.14 -2.99 -2.31
N GLY A 110 -8.88 -3.49 -1.10
CA GLY A 110 -8.30 -4.81 -0.85
C GLY A 110 -7.23 -4.78 0.21
N SER A 111 -6.97 -5.91 0.84
CA SER A 111 -5.89 -6.05 1.83
C SER A 111 -4.50 -6.04 1.20
N HIS A 112 -4.40 -6.33 -0.09
CA HIS A 112 -3.16 -6.34 -0.86
C HIS A 112 -3.41 -5.86 -2.31
N GLY A 113 -2.36 -5.57 -3.07
CA GLY A 113 -2.45 -5.17 -4.47
C GLY A 113 -2.79 -3.70 -4.73
N LYS A 114 -3.41 -2.98 -3.78
CA LYS A 114 -3.90 -1.61 -3.95
C LYS A 114 -2.90 -0.68 -4.64
N THR A 115 -1.73 -0.50 -4.05
CA THR A 115 -0.69 0.41 -4.59
C THR A 115 -0.21 -0.02 -5.97
N THR A 116 -0.01 -1.32 -6.19
CA THR A 116 0.44 -1.85 -7.48
C THR A 116 -0.61 -1.62 -8.57
N ILE A 117 -1.88 -1.93 -8.29
CA ILE A 117 -3.00 -1.70 -9.24
C ILE A 117 -3.13 -0.21 -9.54
N THR A 118 -3.12 0.64 -8.50
CA THR A 118 -3.20 2.09 -8.68
C THR A 118 -2.03 2.62 -9.52
N SER A 119 -0.81 2.11 -9.28
CA SER A 119 0.38 2.48 -10.07
C SER A 119 0.25 2.09 -11.53
N MET A 120 -0.25 0.88 -11.82
CA MET A 120 -0.49 0.41 -13.19
C MET A 120 -1.53 1.30 -13.90
N ILE A 121 -2.64 1.61 -13.22
CA ILE A 121 -3.68 2.49 -13.78
C ILE A 121 -3.09 3.87 -14.10
N LEU A 122 -2.38 4.48 -13.17
CA LEU A 122 -1.80 5.81 -13.37
C LEU A 122 -0.71 5.80 -14.44
N HIS A 123 0.09 4.72 -14.54
CA HIS A 123 1.07 4.56 -15.61
C HIS A 123 0.40 4.52 -16.98
N VAL A 124 -0.64 3.69 -17.14
CA VAL A 124 -1.39 3.57 -18.41
C VAL A 124 -2.06 4.88 -18.79
N MET A 125 -2.72 5.54 -17.83
CA MET A 125 -3.35 6.85 -18.09
C MET A 125 -2.32 7.89 -18.52
N HIS A 126 -1.16 7.94 -17.84
CA HIS A 126 -0.08 8.88 -18.17
C HIS A 126 0.57 8.57 -19.52
N TYR A 127 0.78 7.29 -19.86
CA TYR A 127 1.34 6.84 -21.14
C TYR A 127 0.53 7.37 -22.33
N HIS A 128 -0.80 7.41 -22.18
CA HIS A 128 -1.73 7.91 -23.20
C HIS A 128 -2.15 9.38 -23.02
N ASP A 129 -1.35 10.18 -22.29
CA ASP A 129 -1.63 11.60 -22.03
C ASP A 129 -3.04 11.87 -21.44
N ARG A 130 -3.61 10.89 -20.71
CA ARG A 130 -4.89 11.01 -20.01
C ARG A 130 -4.65 11.51 -18.59
N ASP A 131 -4.92 12.79 -18.37
CA ASP A 131 -4.75 13.39 -17.05
C ASP A 131 -5.90 12.98 -16.09
N VAL A 132 -5.55 12.59 -14.87
CA VAL A 132 -6.49 12.21 -13.82
C VAL A 132 -6.03 12.76 -12.47
N ASP A 133 -6.98 13.03 -11.60
CA ASP A 133 -6.68 13.26 -10.19
C ASP A 133 -6.39 11.91 -9.50
N TYR A 134 -5.59 11.93 -8.43
CA TYR A 134 -5.27 10.70 -7.72
C TYR A 134 -4.86 10.93 -6.27
N MET A 135 -5.00 9.87 -5.47
CA MET A 135 -4.37 9.70 -4.17
C MET A 135 -3.81 8.29 -4.07
N VAL A 136 -2.50 8.21 -3.82
CA VAL A 136 -1.75 6.95 -3.65
C VAL A 136 -1.09 6.90 -2.28
N GLY A 137 -0.95 5.69 -1.74
CA GLY A 137 -0.38 5.46 -0.42
C GLY A 137 1.15 5.47 -0.37
N ALA A 138 1.82 5.49 -1.53
CA ALA A 138 3.27 5.51 -1.65
C ALA A 138 3.74 6.41 -2.79
N GLN A 139 4.99 6.89 -2.72
CA GLN A 139 5.59 7.63 -3.82
C GLN A 139 5.75 6.70 -5.02
N LEU A 140 5.28 7.14 -6.18
CA LEU A 140 5.41 6.43 -7.44
C LEU A 140 6.54 7.03 -8.29
N GLU A 141 7.23 6.20 -9.05
CA GLU A 141 8.21 6.65 -10.03
C GLU A 141 7.52 7.44 -11.15
N GLY A 142 8.09 8.58 -11.54
CA GLY A 142 7.49 9.47 -12.54
C GLY A 142 6.38 10.39 -12.00
N PHE A 143 6.04 10.32 -10.72
CA PHE A 143 5.03 11.18 -10.10
C PHE A 143 5.63 12.02 -8.97
N ASP A 144 5.57 13.33 -9.09
CA ASP A 144 6.17 14.27 -8.12
C ASP A 144 5.43 14.29 -6.78
N VAL A 145 4.14 13.99 -6.78
CA VAL A 145 3.25 14.09 -5.63
C VAL A 145 2.45 12.80 -5.43
N MET A 146 2.04 12.55 -4.19
CA MET A 146 1.16 11.41 -3.86
C MET A 146 -0.33 11.77 -3.91
N VAL A 147 -0.67 13.05 -3.98
CA VAL A 147 -2.04 13.55 -4.12
C VAL A 147 -2.06 14.64 -5.18
N LYS A 148 -2.89 14.47 -6.18
CA LYS A 148 -3.18 15.45 -7.22
C LYS A 148 -4.67 15.78 -7.21
N LEU A 149 -5.01 17.06 -7.14
CA LEU A 149 -6.38 17.56 -7.17
C LEU A 149 -6.47 18.75 -8.10
N THR A 150 -7.34 18.65 -9.09
CA THR A 150 -7.62 19.71 -10.08
C THR A 150 -9.09 20.06 -10.12
N GLU A 151 -9.48 21.09 -10.85
CA GLU A 151 -10.89 21.37 -11.13
C GLU A 151 -11.37 20.63 -12.39
N ASP A 152 -10.46 20.40 -13.34
CA ASP A 152 -10.80 20.05 -14.73
C ASP A 152 -10.91 18.54 -14.97
N ASN A 153 -10.22 17.70 -14.17
CA ASN A 153 -10.23 16.25 -14.36
C ASN A 153 -11.56 15.63 -13.96
N ASP A 154 -12.12 14.81 -14.84
CA ASP A 154 -13.38 14.08 -14.61
C ASP A 154 -13.23 12.88 -13.66
N PHE A 155 -12.04 12.27 -13.64
CA PHE A 155 -11.73 11.09 -12.84
C PHE A 155 -10.81 11.42 -11.67
N ILE A 156 -11.03 10.70 -10.58
CA ILE A 156 -10.06 10.59 -9.48
C ILE A 156 -9.84 9.13 -9.12
N VAL A 157 -8.58 8.69 -9.08
CA VAL A 157 -8.18 7.34 -8.64
C VAL A 157 -7.72 7.40 -7.19
N LEU A 158 -8.40 6.66 -6.33
CA LEU A 158 -8.18 6.66 -4.88
C LEU A 158 -7.73 5.27 -4.41
N GLU A 159 -6.59 5.19 -3.74
CA GLU A 159 -6.19 3.97 -3.03
C GLU A 159 -7.08 3.80 -1.79
N GLY A 160 -7.90 2.75 -1.79
CA GLY A 160 -8.90 2.46 -0.76
C GLY A 160 -8.30 1.73 0.43
N ASP A 161 -7.77 2.47 1.40
CA ASP A 161 -7.19 1.92 2.62
C ASP A 161 -8.28 1.52 3.62
N GLU A 162 -8.20 0.31 4.12
CA GLU A 162 -9.09 -0.26 5.13
C GLU A 162 -8.78 0.21 6.57
N TYR A 163 -7.72 0.98 6.77
CA TYR A 163 -7.37 1.52 8.09
C TYR A 163 -8.24 2.73 8.46
N LEU A 164 -8.26 3.06 9.77
CA LEU A 164 -9.14 4.08 10.35
C LEU A 164 -8.90 5.49 9.79
N SER A 165 -9.97 6.30 9.76
CA SER A 165 -10.00 7.64 9.15
C SER A 165 -9.40 8.73 10.04
N SER A 166 -9.77 8.77 11.32
CA SER A 166 -9.29 9.79 12.27
C SER A 166 -9.44 9.31 13.72
N PRO A 167 -8.89 10.03 14.72
CA PRO A 167 -9.06 9.67 16.13
C PRO A 167 -10.51 9.76 16.63
N ILE A 168 -11.35 10.55 15.98
CA ILE A 168 -12.77 10.73 16.34
C ILE A 168 -13.74 10.05 15.37
N ASP A 169 -13.26 9.58 14.21
CA ASP A 169 -14.02 8.78 13.26
C ASP A 169 -13.27 7.47 12.99
N ARG A 170 -13.78 6.39 13.55
CA ARG A 170 -13.14 5.07 13.46
C ARG A 170 -13.61 4.24 12.27
N ARG A 171 -14.38 4.82 11.34
CA ARG A 171 -14.70 4.15 10.08
C ARG A 171 -13.43 4.00 9.23
N PRO A 172 -13.25 2.87 8.54
CA PRO A 172 -12.23 2.72 7.51
C PRO A 172 -12.29 3.82 6.43
N LYS A 173 -11.13 4.24 5.94
CA LYS A 173 -11.04 5.33 4.96
C LYS A 173 -11.85 5.05 3.70
N PHE A 174 -11.80 3.82 3.16
CA PHE A 174 -12.47 3.47 1.92
C PHE A 174 -14.02 3.51 2.00
N HIS A 175 -14.62 3.44 3.20
CA HIS A 175 -16.07 3.63 3.38
C HIS A 175 -16.54 5.05 3.02
N LEU A 176 -15.64 6.03 3.09
CA LEU A 176 -15.95 7.45 2.95
C LEU A 176 -15.88 7.95 1.51
N TYR A 177 -15.25 7.18 0.62
CA TYR A 177 -15.04 7.61 -0.77
C TYR A 177 -16.25 7.46 -1.68
N LYS A 178 -17.22 6.60 -1.33
CA LYS A 178 -18.45 6.35 -2.12
C LYS A 178 -18.14 6.15 -3.62
N PRO A 179 -17.54 5.02 -4.01
CA PRO A 179 -17.06 4.78 -5.36
C PRO A 179 -18.17 4.86 -6.41
N ASN A 180 -17.84 5.39 -7.59
CA ASN A 180 -18.61 5.15 -8.82
C ASN A 180 -18.13 3.86 -9.50
N ILE A 181 -16.82 3.65 -9.49
CA ILE A 181 -16.13 2.46 -9.98
C ILE A 181 -15.26 1.95 -8.84
N ALA A 182 -15.43 0.70 -8.44
CA ALA A 182 -14.62 0.07 -7.41
C ALA A 182 -13.84 -1.11 -7.96
N LEU A 183 -12.71 -1.41 -7.31
CA LEU A 183 -12.01 -2.68 -7.47
C LEU A 183 -11.78 -3.29 -6.08
N LEU A 184 -11.92 -4.62 -5.98
CA LEU A 184 -11.58 -5.39 -4.78
C LEU A 184 -10.63 -6.52 -5.14
N SER A 185 -9.36 -6.38 -4.71
CA SER A 185 -8.26 -7.27 -5.11
C SER A 185 -8.07 -8.50 -4.22
N GLY A 186 -8.47 -8.42 -2.94
CA GLY A 186 -8.29 -9.52 -1.99
C GLY A 186 -8.76 -9.18 -0.59
N ILE A 187 -9.12 -10.20 0.19
CA ILE A 187 -9.45 -10.10 1.61
C ILE A 187 -8.59 -11.10 2.39
N ALA A 188 -7.50 -10.61 2.98
CA ALA A 188 -6.62 -11.37 3.86
C ALA A 188 -6.43 -10.61 5.16
N TRP A 189 -6.63 -11.27 6.29
CA TRP A 189 -6.64 -10.63 7.60
C TRP A 189 -5.36 -9.87 7.90
N ASP A 190 -5.50 -8.59 8.23
CA ASP A 190 -4.42 -7.68 8.64
C ASP A 190 -4.96 -6.70 9.71
N HIS A 191 -4.09 -5.85 10.26
CA HIS A 191 -4.47 -4.80 11.22
C HIS A 191 -5.24 -5.31 12.45
N ILE A 192 -4.76 -6.40 13.08
CA ILE A 192 -5.42 -7.03 14.25
C ILE A 192 -5.62 -6.09 15.45
N ASN A 193 -4.79 -5.04 15.55
CA ASN A 193 -4.94 -3.98 16.56
C ASN A 193 -6.22 -3.14 16.37
N VAL A 194 -6.82 -3.17 15.19
CA VAL A 194 -8.04 -2.45 14.84
C VAL A 194 -9.21 -3.42 14.61
N PHE A 195 -8.94 -4.54 13.95
CA PHE A 195 -9.90 -5.58 13.60
C PHE A 195 -9.50 -6.90 14.28
N PRO A 196 -9.93 -7.11 15.55
CA PRO A 196 -9.43 -8.20 16.38
C PRO A 196 -9.91 -9.59 15.94
N THR A 197 -10.89 -9.69 15.05
CA THR A 197 -11.36 -10.94 14.46
C THR A 197 -11.43 -10.85 12.96
N TYR A 198 -11.28 -12.00 12.28
CA TYR A 198 -11.41 -12.09 10.82
C TYR A 198 -12.79 -11.63 10.35
N ASP A 199 -13.86 -12.05 11.02
CA ASP A 199 -15.23 -11.64 10.66
C ASP A 199 -15.44 -10.13 10.73
N ASN A 200 -14.86 -9.47 11.75
CA ASN A 200 -14.89 -8.02 11.87
C ASN A 200 -14.13 -7.34 10.72
N TYR A 201 -13.02 -7.93 10.29
CA TYR A 201 -12.25 -7.44 9.15
C TYR A 201 -13.03 -7.60 7.83
N VAL A 202 -13.60 -8.77 7.58
CA VAL A 202 -14.43 -9.05 6.38
C VAL A 202 -15.65 -8.13 6.31
N GLU A 203 -16.27 -7.80 7.45
CA GLU A 203 -17.41 -6.89 7.51
C GLU A 203 -17.09 -5.50 6.93
N GLN A 204 -15.83 -5.03 7.06
CA GLN A 204 -15.44 -3.74 6.49
C GLN A 204 -15.52 -3.73 4.96
N PHE A 205 -15.22 -4.86 4.33
CA PHE A 205 -15.31 -5.01 2.86
C PHE A 205 -16.76 -5.12 2.38
N LYS A 206 -17.66 -5.72 3.15
CA LYS A 206 -19.12 -5.69 2.83
C LYS A 206 -19.63 -4.24 2.85
N ILE A 207 -19.29 -3.48 3.90
CA ILE A 207 -19.67 -2.06 4.00
C ILE A 207 -19.07 -1.26 2.84
N PHE A 208 -17.84 -1.57 2.42
CA PHE A 208 -17.22 -0.93 1.26
C PHE A 208 -18.03 -1.21 -0.01
N VAL A 209 -18.41 -2.46 -0.29
CA VAL A 209 -19.24 -2.82 -1.45
C VAL A 209 -20.60 -2.11 -1.41
N ASP A 210 -21.20 -2.03 -0.24
CA ASP A 210 -22.50 -1.36 -0.06
C ASP A 210 -22.39 0.18 -0.14
N SER A 211 -21.18 0.73 0.01
CA SER A 211 -20.91 2.18 -0.14
C SER A 211 -20.81 2.65 -1.60
N ILE A 212 -20.71 1.72 -2.56
CA ILE A 212 -20.69 2.05 -3.99
C ILE A 212 -22.02 2.68 -4.39
N VAL A 213 -21.95 3.79 -5.14
CA VAL A 213 -23.15 4.50 -5.55
C VAL A 213 -24.08 3.65 -6.44
N ASN A 214 -25.38 3.86 -6.34
CA ASN A 214 -26.34 3.17 -7.19
C ASN A 214 -26.01 3.33 -8.68
N GLY A 215 -26.04 2.23 -9.43
CA GLY A 215 -25.66 2.20 -10.84
C GLY A 215 -24.15 2.18 -11.08
N GLY A 216 -23.34 2.19 -10.02
CA GLY A 216 -21.90 2.02 -10.10
C GLY A 216 -21.48 0.61 -10.47
N SER A 217 -20.19 0.32 -10.36
CA SER A 217 -19.64 -1.02 -10.65
C SER A 217 -18.54 -1.41 -9.67
N ILE A 218 -18.39 -2.73 -9.50
CA ILE A 218 -17.25 -3.33 -8.84
C ILE A 218 -16.58 -4.37 -9.73
N THR A 219 -15.29 -4.20 -9.95
CA THR A 219 -14.41 -5.21 -10.54
C THR A 219 -13.77 -5.98 -9.40
N TYR A 220 -13.84 -7.31 -9.39
CA TYR A 220 -13.39 -8.08 -8.23
C TYR A 220 -12.63 -9.34 -8.62
N ASN A 221 -11.63 -9.68 -7.81
CA ASN A 221 -10.82 -10.89 -7.99
C ASN A 221 -11.66 -12.13 -7.66
N ALA A 222 -12.04 -12.88 -8.68
CA ALA A 222 -12.86 -14.09 -8.53
C ALA A 222 -12.05 -15.31 -8.03
N GLU A 223 -10.73 -15.26 -8.05
CA GLU A 223 -9.86 -16.31 -7.48
C GLU A 223 -9.74 -16.22 -5.95
N ASP A 224 -10.09 -15.08 -5.34
CA ASP A 224 -10.21 -14.95 -3.90
C ASP A 224 -11.65 -15.30 -3.48
N ALA A 225 -11.81 -16.45 -2.85
CA ALA A 225 -13.13 -16.96 -2.46
C ALA A 225 -13.89 -16.04 -1.49
N GLU A 226 -13.17 -15.32 -0.61
CA GLU A 226 -13.79 -14.39 0.33
C GLU A 226 -14.26 -13.12 -0.37
N VAL A 227 -13.46 -12.60 -1.32
CA VAL A 227 -13.88 -11.49 -2.19
C VAL A 227 -15.13 -11.85 -2.97
N ALA A 228 -15.13 -13.01 -3.66
CA ALA A 228 -16.28 -13.46 -4.42
C ALA A 228 -17.52 -13.59 -3.53
N ARG A 229 -17.39 -14.19 -2.35
CA ARG A 229 -18.47 -14.34 -1.38
C ARG A 229 -19.05 -12.99 -0.94
N VAL A 230 -18.20 -12.03 -0.61
CA VAL A 230 -18.61 -10.69 -0.15
C VAL A 230 -19.33 -9.93 -1.26
N VAL A 231 -18.75 -9.92 -2.47
CA VAL A 231 -19.32 -9.16 -3.60
C VAL A 231 -20.65 -9.79 -4.06
N GLU A 232 -20.70 -11.11 -4.23
CA GLU A 232 -21.91 -11.78 -4.73
C GLU A 232 -23.07 -11.71 -3.73
N ALA A 233 -22.80 -11.71 -2.43
CA ALA A 233 -23.80 -11.59 -1.37
C ALA A 233 -24.37 -10.17 -1.21
N SER A 234 -23.73 -9.13 -1.76
CA SER A 234 -24.26 -7.76 -1.66
C SER A 234 -25.52 -7.56 -2.48
N GLU A 235 -26.52 -6.93 -1.88
CA GLU A 235 -27.80 -6.55 -2.52
C GLU A 235 -27.74 -5.15 -3.17
N ASN A 236 -26.56 -4.49 -3.15
CA ASN A 236 -26.39 -3.17 -3.75
C ASN A 236 -26.64 -3.21 -5.27
N THR A 237 -27.35 -2.22 -5.80
CA THR A 237 -27.71 -2.13 -7.23
C THR A 237 -26.51 -1.64 -8.06
N ILE A 238 -25.53 -2.51 -8.27
CA ILE A 238 -24.28 -2.25 -8.97
C ILE A 238 -23.98 -3.36 -9.98
N ARG A 239 -23.11 -3.08 -10.95
CA ARG A 239 -22.57 -4.11 -11.84
C ARG A 239 -21.41 -4.82 -11.16
N LYS A 240 -21.45 -6.15 -11.13
CA LYS A 240 -20.41 -7.01 -10.55
C LYS A 240 -19.62 -7.66 -11.69
N LEU A 241 -18.35 -7.42 -11.77
CA LEU A 241 -17.47 -7.78 -12.89
C LEU A 241 -16.29 -8.60 -12.37
N PRO A 242 -16.37 -9.95 -12.44
CA PRO A 242 -15.28 -10.81 -11.99
C PRO A 242 -14.08 -10.73 -12.92
N TYR A 243 -12.87 -10.82 -12.36
CA TYR A 243 -11.65 -11.04 -13.12
C TYR A 243 -10.80 -12.15 -12.51
N ASN A 244 -9.96 -12.75 -13.33
CA ASN A 244 -9.01 -13.79 -12.94
C ASN A 244 -7.60 -13.41 -13.42
N THR A 245 -6.61 -14.14 -12.93
CA THR A 245 -5.25 -14.04 -13.44
C THR A 245 -5.24 -14.40 -14.93
N PRO A 246 -4.64 -13.57 -15.80
CA PRO A 246 -4.51 -13.89 -17.22
C PRO A 246 -3.56 -15.07 -17.45
N GLU A 247 -3.65 -15.71 -18.61
CA GLU A 247 -2.72 -16.74 -19.02
C GLU A 247 -1.33 -16.13 -19.26
N TYR A 248 -0.29 -16.83 -18.86
CA TYR A 248 1.11 -16.41 -19.02
C TYR A 248 2.06 -17.60 -18.99
N THR A 249 3.26 -17.41 -19.52
CA THR A 249 4.38 -18.34 -19.41
C THR A 249 5.61 -17.64 -18.80
N VAL A 250 6.53 -18.41 -18.24
CA VAL A 250 7.83 -17.92 -17.79
C VAL A 250 8.90 -18.68 -18.57
N GLU A 251 9.68 -17.96 -19.37
CA GLU A 251 10.72 -18.54 -20.19
C GLU A 251 12.05 -17.83 -19.92
N HIS A 252 13.06 -18.58 -19.47
CA HIS A 252 14.40 -18.05 -19.17
C HIS A 252 14.44 -16.82 -18.23
N GLY A 253 13.51 -16.76 -17.27
CA GLY A 253 13.40 -15.64 -16.33
C GLY A 253 12.64 -14.43 -16.87
N GLU A 254 12.03 -14.52 -18.04
CA GLU A 254 11.14 -13.54 -18.63
C GLU A 254 9.68 -13.97 -18.52
N THR A 255 8.80 -13.08 -18.13
CA THR A 255 7.35 -13.34 -18.07
C THR A 255 6.72 -12.90 -19.39
N LEU A 256 6.02 -13.81 -20.05
CA LEU A 256 5.28 -13.58 -21.29
C LEU A 256 3.79 -13.65 -20.99
N LEU A 257 3.11 -12.51 -21.11
CA LEU A 257 1.65 -12.42 -20.95
C LEU A 257 0.98 -12.83 -22.26
N GLU A 258 0.03 -13.75 -22.20
CA GLU A 258 -0.77 -14.11 -23.37
C GLU A 258 -1.78 -13.01 -23.68
N THR A 259 -1.71 -12.46 -24.89
CA THR A 259 -2.62 -11.43 -25.40
C THR A 259 -3.26 -11.88 -26.72
N PRO A 260 -4.34 -11.24 -27.18
CA PRO A 260 -4.93 -11.55 -28.49
C PRO A 260 -3.95 -11.41 -29.66
N GLU A 261 -2.92 -10.58 -29.54
CA GLU A 261 -1.86 -10.40 -30.56
C GLU A 261 -0.66 -11.35 -30.37
N GLY A 262 -0.68 -12.19 -29.34
CA GLY A 262 0.39 -13.15 -29.01
C GLY A 262 1.09 -12.81 -27.69
N PRO A 263 2.16 -13.56 -27.36
CA PRO A 263 2.90 -13.37 -26.11
C PRO A 263 3.55 -11.99 -26.02
N LEU A 264 3.27 -11.29 -24.94
CA LEU A 264 3.81 -9.96 -24.64
C LEU A 264 4.82 -10.05 -23.51
N PRO A 265 6.12 -9.74 -23.75
CA PRO A 265 7.11 -9.65 -22.68
C PRO A 265 6.79 -8.51 -21.71
N ILE A 266 6.83 -8.80 -20.40
CA ILE A 266 6.60 -7.81 -19.36
C ILE A 266 7.64 -7.92 -18.25
N GLU A 267 8.01 -6.79 -17.63
CA GLU A 267 9.00 -6.80 -16.53
C GLU A 267 8.41 -7.26 -15.19
N ILE A 268 7.09 -7.13 -15.01
CA ILE A 268 6.41 -7.60 -13.80
C ILE A 268 6.17 -9.10 -13.86
N PHE A 269 6.26 -9.78 -12.72
CA PHE A 269 6.11 -11.23 -12.64
C PHE A 269 5.41 -11.68 -11.36
N GLY A 270 5.05 -12.95 -11.35
CA GLY A 270 4.35 -13.60 -10.25
C GLY A 270 2.84 -13.49 -10.37
N LYS A 271 2.15 -14.60 -10.07
CA LYS A 271 0.69 -14.73 -10.23
C LYS A 271 -0.07 -13.57 -9.61
N HIS A 272 0.33 -13.12 -8.40
CA HIS A 272 -0.35 -12.01 -7.72
C HIS A 272 -0.22 -10.68 -8.46
N ASN A 273 0.92 -10.39 -9.11
CA ASN A 273 1.10 -9.18 -9.90
C ASN A 273 0.35 -9.25 -11.24
N LEU A 274 0.26 -10.43 -11.84
CA LEU A 274 -0.54 -10.64 -13.05
C LEU A 274 -2.04 -10.55 -12.76
N ASN A 275 -2.47 -11.01 -11.59
CA ASN A 275 -3.83 -10.78 -11.11
C ASN A 275 -4.10 -9.28 -10.90
N ASN A 276 -3.16 -8.54 -10.30
CA ASN A 276 -3.24 -7.08 -10.18
C ASN A 276 -3.32 -6.39 -11.56
N LEU A 277 -2.53 -6.86 -12.55
CA LEU A 277 -2.56 -6.36 -13.92
C LEU A 277 -3.94 -6.54 -14.56
N ALA A 278 -4.55 -7.71 -14.40
CA ALA A 278 -5.91 -7.95 -14.91
C ALA A 278 -6.93 -6.99 -14.29
N GLY A 279 -6.86 -6.78 -12.98
CA GLY A 279 -7.69 -5.79 -12.30
C GLY A 279 -7.47 -4.37 -12.83
N ALA A 280 -6.22 -3.96 -13.01
CA ALA A 280 -5.87 -2.66 -13.58
C ALA A 280 -6.39 -2.50 -15.02
N LYS A 281 -6.30 -3.54 -15.86
CA LYS A 281 -6.84 -3.56 -17.23
C LYS A 281 -8.33 -3.23 -17.24
N TRP A 282 -9.12 -3.93 -16.43
CA TRP A 282 -10.54 -3.68 -16.33
C TRP A 282 -10.89 -2.26 -15.90
N ILE A 283 -10.15 -1.70 -14.93
CA ILE A 283 -10.36 -0.31 -14.51
C ILE A 283 -10.00 0.66 -15.61
N CYS A 284 -8.87 0.48 -16.30
CA CYS A 284 -8.47 1.33 -17.43
C CYS A 284 -9.51 1.31 -18.56
N GLN A 285 -10.08 0.14 -18.86
CA GLN A 285 -11.17 0.04 -19.84
C GLN A 285 -12.43 0.81 -19.41
N HIS A 286 -12.79 0.78 -18.12
CA HIS A 286 -13.88 1.62 -17.58
C HIS A 286 -13.57 3.11 -17.61
N MET A 287 -12.29 3.49 -17.67
CA MET A 287 -11.83 4.88 -17.81
C MET A 287 -11.58 5.29 -19.29
N GLY A 288 -11.92 4.42 -20.25
CA GLY A 288 -11.89 4.71 -21.68
C GLY A 288 -10.55 4.44 -22.37
N ILE A 289 -9.74 3.52 -21.84
CA ILE A 289 -8.55 2.97 -22.49
C ILE A 289 -8.94 1.63 -23.13
N ASP A 290 -8.66 1.46 -24.41
CA ASP A 290 -8.92 0.21 -25.11
C ASP A 290 -7.91 -0.90 -24.68
N GLU A 291 -8.22 -2.15 -25.01
CA GLU A 291 -7.40 -3.30 -24.57
C GLU A 291 -5.99 -3.24 -25.19
N ASP A 292 -5.88 -2.91 -26.46
CA ASP A 292 -4.60 -2.84 -27.15
C ASP A 292 -3.74 -1.69 -26.61
N ASP A 293 -4.35 -0.52 -26.37
CA ASP A 293 -3.72 0.62 -25.72
C ASP A 293 -3.22 0.28 -24.31
N PHE A 294 -4.01 -0.53 -23.57
CA PHE A 294 -3.56 -1.02 -22.26
C PHE A 294 -2.31 -1.88 -22.36
N TYR A 295 -2.28 -2.84 -23.31
CA TYR A 295 -1.12 -3.72 -23.47
C TYR A 295 0.12 -2.98 -23.96
N GLU A 296 -0.02 -2.00 -24.85
CA GLU A 296 1.10 -1.15 -25.26
C GLU A 296 1.73 -0.42 -24.06
N ALA A 297 0.91 0.22 -23.25
CA ALA A 297 1.39 0.96 -22.08
C ALA A 297 1.99 0.04 -21.00
N ILE A 298 1.30 -1.06 -20.65
CA ILE A 298 1.71 -1.92 -19.54
C ILE A 298 3.01 -2.67 -19.81
N ALA A 299 3.36 -2.92 -21.07
CA ALA A 299 4.64 -3.49 -21.48
C ALA A 299 5.84 -2.64 -21.02
N THR A 300 5.64 -1.33 -20.81
CA THR A 300 6.67 -0.41 -20.35
C THR A 300 6.69 -0.22 -18.82
N PHE A 301 5.78 -0.85 -18.10
CA PHE A 301 5.65 -0.70 -16.65
C PHE A 301 6.69 -1.53 -15.91
N LYS A 302 7.57 -0.87 -15.15
CA LYS A 302 8.70 -1.50 -14.43
C LYS A 302 8.40 -1.96 -13.00
N GLY A 303 7.15 -1.82 -12.56
CA GLY A 303 6.73 -2.13 -11.19
C GLY A 303 6.48 -0.88 -10.34
N ALA A 304 5.87 -1.08 -9.17
CA ALA A 304 5.65 -0.02 -8.19
C ALA A 304 6.81 0.03 -7.19
N SER A 305 7.20 1.23 -6.78
CA SER A 305 8.28 1.41 -5.78
C SER A 305 8.05 0.57 -4.54
N LYS A 306 9.09 -0.10 -4.06
CA LYS A 306 9.08 -1.03 -2.91
C LYS A 306 8.09 -2.20 -3.09
N ARG A 307 7.75 -2.58 -4.31
CA ARG A 307 6.92 -3.75 -4.62
C ARG A 307 7.68 -4.63 -5.59
N LEU A 308 8.27 -5.70 -5.07
CA LEU A 308 9.13 -6.63 -5.80
C LEU A 308 10.16 -5.89 -6.67
N GLU A 309 10.80 -4.88 -6.06
CA GLU A 309 11.75 -3.99 -6.71
C GLU A 309 13.09 -4.69 -6.85
N LYS A 310 13.59 -4.82 -8.08
CA LYS A 310 14.92 -5.35 -8.36
C LYS A 310 15.97 -4.36 -7.90
N ILE A 311 16.81 -4.75 -6.93
CA ILE A 311 17.86 -3.90 -6.37
C ILE A 311 19.23 -4.17 -6.96
N ALA A 312 19.48 -5.39 -7.43
CA ALA A 312 20.72 -5.77 -8.08
C ALA A 312 20.52 -6.99 -8.96
N GLU A 313 21.35 -7.11 -9.99
CA GLU A 313 21.41 -8.26 -10.87
C GLU A 313 22.84 -8.47 -11.39
N SER A 314 23.25 -9.72 -11.53
CA SER A 314 24.49 -10.14 -12.18
C SER A 314 24.19 -11.24 -13.21
N LYS A 315 25.21 -11.83 -13.83
CA LYS A 315 25.00 -12.93 -14.79
C LYS A 315 24.32 -14.16 -14.17
N THR A 316 24.54 -14.41 -12.88
CA THR A 316 24.06 -15.64 -12.23
C THR A 316 23.07 -15.38 -11.11
N SER A 317 22.93 -14.13 -10.64
CA SER A 317 22.23 -13.83 -9.40
C SER A 317 21.40 -12.58 -9.50
N VAL A 318 20.33 -12.50 -8.69
CA VAL A 318 19.42 -11.37 -8.65
C VAL A 318 19.00 -11.08 -7.20
N ALA A 319 18.75 -9.82 -6.89
CA ALA A 319 18.24 -9.41 -5.57
C ALA A 319 17.03 -8.50 -5.71
N TYR A 320 16.01 -8.80 -4.92
CA TYR A 320 14.77 -8.04 -4.82
C TYR A 320 14.53 -7.55 -3.40
N LYS A 321 13.86 -6.41 -3.29
CA LYS A 321 13.22 -5.98 -2.06
C LYS A 321 11.73 -5.83 -2.26
N ASP A 322 10.96 -6.15 -1.22
CA ASP A 322 9.51 -6.04 -1.24
C ASP A 322 8.97 -5.55 0.10
N PHE A 323 7.85 -4.86 0.07
CA PHE A 323 7.13 -4.40 1.26
C PHE A 323 6.25 -5.48 1.88
N ALA A 324 6.27 -6.71 1.39
CA ALA A 324 5.53 -7.82 1.95
C ALA A 324 5.91 -8.02 3.42
N HIS A 325 4.90 -8.05 4.28
CA HIS A 325 5.06 -8.19 5.72
C HIS A 325 3.90 -8.94 6.38
N SER A 326 2.78 -9.14 5.70
CA SER A 326 1.67 -9.99 6.16
C SER A 326 1.75 -11.38 5.53
N PRO A 327 1.18 -12.41 6.15
CA PRO A 327 1.34 -13.81 5.73
C PRO A 327 1.07 -14.07 4.25
N SER A 328 -0.08 -13.61 3.75
CA SER A 328 -0.48 -13.80 2.36
C SER A 328 0.46 -13.11 1.36
N LYS A 329 0.95 -11.90 1.69
CA LYS A 329 1.90 -11.15 0.86
C LYS A 329 3.26 -11.85 0.82
N VAL A 330 3.76 -12.28 1.98
CA VAL A 330 5.02 -13.03 2.11
C VAL A 330 4.98 -14.30 1.27
N SER A 331 3.91 -15.09 1.39
CA SER A 331 3.72 -16.32 0.61
C SER A 331 3.70 -16.04 -0.89
N ALA A 332 2.88 -15.07 -1.33
CA ALA A 332 2.75 -14.73 -2.75
C ALA A 332 4.07 -14.23 -3.37
N THR A 333 4.80 -13.37 -2.65
CA THR A 333 6.09 -12.83 -3.15
C THR A 333 7.18 -13.90 -3.17
N THR A 334 7.25 -14.76 -2.15
CA THR A 334 8.23 -15.86 -2.11
C THR A 334 7.99 -16.85 -3.25
N GLN A 335 6.73 -17.25 -3.48
CA GLN A 335 6.35 -18.13 -4.60
C GLN A 335 6.66 -17.48 -5.95
N ALA A 336 6.39 -16.17 -6.11
CA ALA A 336 6.64 -15.46 -7.34
C ALA A 336 8.14 -15.46 -7.72
N VAL A 337 9.02 -15.13 -6.76
CA VAL A 337 10.47 -15.13 -7.04
C VAL A 337 10.98 -16.54 -7.31
N LYS A 338 10.48 -17.56 -6.58
CA LYS A 338 10.89 -18.95 -6.86
C LYS A 338 10.44 -19.43 -8.24
N ALA A 339 9.22 -19.13 -8.65
CA ALA A 339 8.72 -19.49 -9.97
C ALA A 339 9.45 -18.75 -11.10
N GLN A 340 9.82 -17.48 -10.89
CA GLN A 340 10.56 -16.68 -11.87
C GLN A 340 12.01 -17.18 -12.07
N TYR A 341 12.63 -17.72 -11.01
CA TYR A 341 14.02 -18.18 -10.97
C TYR A 341 14.09 -19.61 -10.43
N GLU A 342 13.40 -20.53 -11.08
CA GLU A 342 13.27 -21.92 -10.63
C GLU A 342 14.63 -22.63 -10.50
N ASP A 343 15.58 -22.29 -11.36
CA ASP A 343 16.94 -22.82 -11.41
C ASP A 343 17.87 -22.26 -10.33
N LYS A 344 17.45 -21.17 -9.63
CA LYS A 344 18.27 -20.52 -8.60
C LYS A 344 17.89 -20.95 -7.18
N THR A 345 18.87 -20.94 -6.30
CA THR A 345 18.62 -21.08 -4.87
C THR A 345 18.01 -19.77 -4.32
N LEU A 346 16.78 -19.82 -3.86
CA LEU A 346 16.09 -18.66 -3.27
C LEU A 346 16.43 -18.53 -1.78
N ILE A 347 17.08 -17.41 -1.42
CA ILE A 347 17.24 -16.96 -0.05
C ILE A 347 16.15 -15.91 0.22
N ALA A 348 15.14 -16.24 1.03
CA ALA A 348 14.09 -15.32 1.41
C ALA A 348 14.25 -14.85 2.87
N CYS A 349 14.42 -13.55 3.05
CA CYS A 349 14.53 -12.90 4.35
C CYS A 349 13.26 -12.10 4.64
N LEU A 350 12.62 -12.35 5.77
CA LEU A 350 11.45 -11.62 6.25
C LEU A 350 11.77 -10.86 7.54
N GLU A 351 11.50 -9.56 7.58
CA GLU A 351 11.50 -8.81 8.83
C GLU A 351 10.08 -8.77 9.44
N LEU A 352 9.95 -9.30 10.66
CA LEU A 352 8.75 -9.10 11.48
C LEU A 352 8.86 -7.73 12.15
N HIS A 353 8.09 -6.75 11.65
CA HIS A 353 8.21 -5.36 12.07
C HIS A 353 6.87 -4.73 12.46
N THR A 354 5.75 -5.19 11.93
CA THR A 354 4.42 -4.64 12.22
C THR A 354 3.90 -5.11 13.58
N TYR A 355 2.86 -4.45 14.09
CA TYR A 355 2.18 -4.90 15.30
C TYR A 355 1.66 -6.33 15.17
N SER A 356 0.98 -6.63 14.05
CA SER A 356 0.45 -7.98 13.77
C SER A 356 1.56 -9.01 13.69
N SER A 357 2.63 -8.76 12.96
CA SER A 357 3.73 -9.72 12.75
C SER A 357 4.55 -10.01 14.02
N LEU A 358 4.51 -9.14 15.03
CA LEU A 358 5.16 -9.31 16.32
C LEU A 358 4.20 -9.82 17.41
N ASN A 359 2.93 -10.04 17.10
CA ASN A 359 1.95 -10.58 18.02
C ASN A 359 1.98 -12.12 18.00
N ALA A 360 2.21 -12.75 19.16
CA ALA A 360 2.39 -14.20 19.28
C ALA A 360 1.17 -15.02 18.78
N GLU A 361 -0.05 -14.51 18.96
CA GLU A 361 -1.27 -15.19 18.51
C GLU A 361 -1.44 -15.12 16.98
N PHE A 362 -1.00 -14.03 16.38
CA PHE A 362 -1.09 -13.82 14.93
C PHE A 362 0.05 -14.54 14.17
N LEU A 363 1.17 -14.81 14.81
CA LEU A 363 2.32 -15.48 14.17
C LEU A 363 1.94 -16.79 13.48
N LYS A 364 0.96 -17.55 14.00
CA LYS A 364 0.48 -18.80 13.39
C LYS A 364 -0.05 -18.64 11.96
N GLU A 365 -0.48 -17.43 11.59
CA GLU A 365 -0.95 -17.13 10.23
C GLU A 365 0.20 -17.17 9.19
N TYR A 366 1.48 -17.15 9.66
CA TYR A 366 2.66 -17.30 8.78
C TYR A 366 3.00 -18.75 8.42
N LYS A 367 2.21 -19.72 8.90
CA LYS A 367 2.38 -21.12 8.51
C LYS A 367 2.50 -21.26 6.99
N GLY A 368 3.59 -21.87 6.53
CA GLY A 368 3.85 -22.08 5.09
C GLY A 368 4.22 -20.84 4.28
N ALA A 369 4.26 -19.65 4.86
CA ALA A 369 4.49 -18.41 4.11
C ALA A 369 5.89 -18.34 3.44
N LEU A 370 6.87 -19.08 3.93
CA LEU A 370 8.23 -19.16 3.38
C LEU A 370 8.55 -20.53 2.76
N ASP A 371 7.58 -21.43 2.53
CA ASP A 371 7.82 -22.80 2.05
C ASP A 371 8.48 -22.86 0.67
N ALA A 372 8.21 -21.88 -0.18
CA ALA A 372 8.83 -21.81 -1.51
C ALA A 372 10.32 -21.37 -1.49
N ALA A 373 10.84 -20.90 -0.35
CA ALA A 373 12.24 -20.53 -0.22
C ALA A 373 13.13 -21.75 0.05
N ASP A 374 14.28 -21.84 -0.62
CA ASP A 374 15.28 -22.87 -0.34
C ASP A 374 16.02 -22.57 0.99
N VAL A 375 16.24 -21.29 1.28
CA VAL A 375 16.76 -20.81 2.55
C VAL A 375 15.82 -19.73 3.11
N ALA A 376 15.21 -20.01 4.25
CA ALA A 376 14.28 -19.09 4.90
C ALA A 376 14.91 -18.44 6.13
N VAL A 377 14.85 -17.12 6.18
CA VAL A 377 15.43 -16.31 7.25
C VAL A 377 14.37 -15.36 7.79
N VAL A 378 14.23 -15.32 9.11
CA VAL A 378 13.37 -14.35 9.81
C VAL A 378 14.23 -13.45 10.69
N PHE A 379 14.02 -12.16 10.57
CA PHE A 379 14.63 -11.15 11.43
C PHE A 379 13.54 -10.41 12.22
N TYR A 380 13.79 -10.09 13.47
CA TYR A 380 12.98 -9.16 14.25
C TYR A 380 13.84 -8.37 15.22
N SER A 381 13.44 -7.14 15.52
CA SER A 381 14.13 -6.28 16.48
C SER A 381 13.42 -6.35 17.84
N PRO A 382 14.12 -6.68 18.95
CA PRO A 382 13.58 -6.55 20.31
C PRO A 382 13.09 -5.14 20.62
N ASP A 383 13.78 -4.10 20.14
CA ASP A 383 13.36 -2.70 20.31
C ASP A 383 11.99 -2.43 19.67
N ALA A 384 11.72 -3.05 18.51
CA ALA A 384 10.42 -2.92 17.85
C ALA A 384 9.29 -3.56 18.66
N VAL A 385 9.56 -4.67 19.35
CA VAL A 385 8.61 -5.32 20.28
C VAL A 385 8.31 -4.41 21.47
N GLU A 386 9.35 -3.83 22.08
CA GLU A 386 9.21 -2.92 23.23
C GLU A 386 8.45 -1.64 22.88
N ILE A 387 8.79 -0.99 21.75
CA ILE A 387 8.10 0.21 21.26
C ILE A 387 6.60 -0.04 21.06
N LYS A 388 6.24 -1.23 20.58
CA LYS A 388 4.84 -1.63 20.35
C LYS A 388 4.14 -2.14 21.61
N LYS A 389 4.87 -2.24 22.73
CA LYS A 389 4.36 -2.74 24.02
C LYS A 389 3.76 -4.15 23.91
N LEU A 390 4.42 -5.02 23.14
CA LEU A 390 4.07 -6.42 22.98
C LEU A 390 4.92 -7.29 23.88
N ASP A 391 4.43 -8.48 24.20
CA ASP A 391 5.22 -9.50 24.89
C ASP A 391 6.37 -9.99 24.01
N ALA A 392 7.50 -10.34 24.64
CA ALA A 392 8.65 -10.85 23.91
C ALA A 392 8.32 -12.16 23.19
N VAL A 393 8.70 -12.26 21.93
CA VAL A 393 8.54 -13.46 21.12
C VAL A 393 9.85 -14.25 21.10
N SER A 394 9.81 -15.55 21.39
CA SER A 394 10.98 -16.41 21.34
C SER A 394 11.25 -16.98 19.94
N HIS A 395 12.49 -17.38 19.66
CA HIS A 395 12.85 -18.08 18.42
C HIS A 395 12.03 -19.39 18.25
N GLU A 396 11.74 -20.10 19.33
CA GLU A 396 10.94 -21.34 19.30
C GLU A 396 9.49 -21.06 18.89
N GLN A 397 8.89 -19.97 19.39
CA GLN A 397 7.55 -19.55 19.00
C GLN A 397 7.49 -19.19 17.52
N ILE A 398 8.49 -18.47 16.99
CA ILE A 398 8.57 -18.12 15.56
C ILE A 398 8.73 -19.39 14.73
N ALA A 399 9.69 -20.27 15.04
CA ALA A 399 9.91 -21.51 14.30
C ALA A 399 8.66 -22.39 14.27
N HIS A 400 7.97 -22.51 15.40
CA HIS A 400 6.71 -23.24 15.50
C HIS A 400 5.61 -22.63 14.64
N ALA A 401 5.50 -21.30 14.64
CA ALA A 401 4.47 -20.58 13.89
C ALA A 401 4.61 -20.75 12.38
N PHE A 402 5.83 -20.76 11.87
CA PHE A 402 6.11 -20.99 10.44
C PHE A 402 6.05 -22.47 10.06
N GLU A 403 6.00 -23.40 11.05
CA GLU A 403 6.06 -24.87 10.87
C GLU A 403 7.26 -25.30 10.00
N ARG A 404 8.41 -24.62 10.16
CA ARG A 404 9.61 -24.85 9.36
C ARG A 404 10.82 -25.12 10.28
N ASN A 405 11.36 -26.34 10.26
CA ASN A 405 12.43 -26.77 11.16
C ASN A 405 13.82 -26.20 10.78
N ASP A 406 14.01 -25.78 9.54
CA ASP A 406 15.24 -25.20 8.99
C ASP A 406 15.23 -23.67 8.97
N LEU A 407 14.25 -23.04 9.65
CA LEU A 407 14.14 -21.59 9.72
C LEU A 407 15.29 -20.97 10.49
N ILE A 408 16.02 -20.06 9.87
CA ILE A 408 17.09 -19.29 10.50
C ILE A 408 16.48 -18.02 11.10
N ILE A 409 16.74 -17.76 12.39
CA ILE A 409 16.11 -16.63 13.08
C ILE A 409 17.18 -15.75 13.70
N TYR A 410 17.10 -14.44 13.44
CA TYR A 410 17.95 -13.40 14.04
C TYR A 410 17.11 -12.36 14.78
N ASN A 411 17.62 -11.91 15.92
CA ASN A 411 17.11 -10.76 16.67
C ASN A 411 18.17 -9.67 16.90
N ASN A 412 19.34 -9.85 16.31
CA ASN A 412 20.44 -8.89 16.30
C ASN A 412 20.75 -8.51 14.86
N SER A 413 20.74 -7.20 14.57
CA SER A 413 20.94 -6.68 13.21
C SER A 413 22.36 -6.94 12.67
N GLU A 414 23.38 -6.94 13.53
CA GLU A 414 24.76 -7.19 13.10
C GLU A 414 25.01 -8.67 12.78
N GLU A 415 24.38 -9.58 13.52
CA GLU A 415 24.42 -11.02 13.19
C GLU A 415 23.69 -11.32 11.89
N PHE A 416 22.51 -10.71 11.67
CA PHE A 416 21.80 -10.84 10.41
C PHE A 416 22.61 -10.27 9.23
N LYS A 417 23.21 -9.09 9.37
CA LYS A 417 24.09 -8.51 8.34
C LYS A 417 25.29 -9.42 8.08
N THR A 418 25.94 -9.93 9.13
CA THR A 418 27.07 -10.87 9.00
C THR A 418 26.65 -12.11 8.22
N PHE A 419 25.52 -12.71 8.54
CA PHE A 419 24.98 -13.82 7.76
C PHE A 419 24.79 -13.44 6.29
N LEU A 420 24.10 -12.33 6.02
CA LEU A 420 23.78 -11.91 4.66
C LEU A 420 25.04 -11.64 3.83
N PHE A 421 26.02 -10.91 4.41
CA PHE A 421 27.26 -10.54 3.72
C PHE A 421 28.28 -11.69 3.62
N SER A 422 28.11 -12.79 4.35
CA SER A 422 28.93 -13.99 4.24
C SER A 422 28.46 -14.99 3.17
N GLN A 423 27.29 -14.76 2.56
CA GLN A 423 26.75 -15.67 1.56
C GLN A 423 27.51 -15.57 0.23
N ASP A 424 27.77 -16.73 -0.37
CA ASP A 424 28.11 -16.79 -1.79
C ASP A 424 26.83 -16.65 -2.60
N PHE A 425 26.73 -15.60 -3.41
CA PHE A 425 25.54 -15.34 -4.23
C PHE A 425 25.60 -15.95 -5.64
N ASN A 426 26.57 -16.81 -5.94
CA ASN A 426 26.59 -17.47 -7.23
C ASN A 426 25.36 -18.39 -7.41
N ASN A 427 24.63 -18.22 -8.50
CA ASN A 427 23.37 -18.91 -8.84
C ASN A 427 22.28 -18.81 -7.75
N LYS A 428 22.11 -17.60 -7.19
CA LYS A 428 21.11 -17.36 -6.13
C LYS A 428 20.18 -16.19 -6.46
N ALA A 429 18.97 -16.29 -5.97
CA ALA A 429 18.02 -15.18 -5.87
C ALA A 429 17.89 -14.76 -4.39
N LEU A 430 18.05 -13.48 -4.10
CA LEU A 430 17.84 -12.90 -2.78
C LEU A 430 16.53 -12.11 -2.76
N LEU A 431 15.68 -12.41 -1.79
CA LEU A 431 14.43 -11.68 -1.56
C LEU A 431 14.41 -11.10 -0.15
N LEU A 432 14.36 -9.78 -0.04
CA LEU A 432 14.30 -9.03 1.21
C LEU A 432 12.89 -8.45 1.40
N MET A 433 12.11 -8.99 2.33
CA MET A 433 10.71 -8.61 2.60
C MET A 433 10.58 -7.88 3.94
N SER A 434 10.18 -6.61 3.90
CA SER A 434 10.06 -5.79 5.11
C SER A 434 9.19 -4.56 4.92
N SER A 435 8.41 -4.20 5.96
CA SER A 435 7.83 -2.87 6.14
C SER A 435 8.77 -1.90 6.90
N GLY A 436 9.89 -2.41 7.42
CA GLY A 436 10.97 -1.68 8.10
C GLY A 436 12.23 -1.59 7.25
N ASN A 437 13.40 -1.76 7.90
CA ASN A 437 14.71 -1.65 7.27
C ASN A 437 15.76 -2.59 7.83
N TYR A 438 15.37 -3.72 8.43
CA TYR A 438 16.26 -4.73 9.03
C TYR A 438 17.25 -4.15 10.08
N GLY A 439 16.78 -3.20 10.89
CA GLY A 439 17.64 -2.54 11.87
C GLY A 439 18.75 -1.69 11.23
N GLY A 440 18.46 -1.07 10.08
CA GLY A 440 19.40 -0.20 9.37
C GLY A 440 20.30 -0.94 8.38
N LEU A 441 19.76 -1.90 7.63
CA LEU A 441 20.45 -2.53 6.51
C LEU A 441 20.70 -1.51 5.39
N ASP A 442 21.96 -1.39 4.97
CA ASP A 442 22.34 -0.59 3.81
C ASP A 442 22.08 -1.38 2.51
N PHE A 443 21.03 -1.00 1.77
CA PHE A 443 20.69 -1.64 0.50
C PHE A 443 21.71 -1.35 -0.61
N ASP A 444 22.48 -0.27 -0.54
CA ASP A 444 23.55 -0.03 -1.50
C ASP A 444 24.74 -0.96 -1.27
N ALA A 445 25.00 -1.33 -0.02
CA ALA A 445 25.96 -2.39 0.29
C ALA A 445 25.48 -3.75 -0.22
N VAL A 446 24.16 -4.06 -0.14
CA VAL A 446 23.59 -5.30 -0.71
C VAL A 446 23.79 -5.39 -2.22
N LYS A 447 23.69 -4.27 -2.96
CA LYS A 447 24.00 -4.23 -4.40
C LYS A 447 25.44 -4.67 -4.70
N GLY A 448 26.36 -4.43 -3.78
CA GLY A 448 27.75 -4.84 -3.90
C GLY A 448 27.99 -6.34 -3.81
N LEU A 449 27.06 -7.11 -3.22
CA LEU A 449 27.18 -8.56 -3.04
C LEU A 449 27.03 -9.37 -4.35
N LEU A 450 26.35 -8.81 -5.35
CA LEU A 450 26.06 -9.48 -6.60
C LEU A 450 27.01 -9.10 -7.74
N ARG A 451 28.07 -8.35 -7.44
CA ARG A 451 29.06 -7.91 -8.44
C ARG A 451 30.16 -8.92 -8.68
#